data_eaf7f49a8db292270514ab93d76bf3eb
#
_entry.id   eaf7f49a8db292270514ab93d76bf3eb
#
_cell.length_a   1.000
_cell.length_b   1.000
_cell.length_c   1.000
_cell.angle_alpha   90.00
_cell.angle_beta   90.00
_cell.angle_gamma   90.00
#
_symmetry.space_group_name_H-M   'P 1'
#
loop_
_entity.id
_entity.type
_entity.pdbx_description
1 polymer ?
#
loop_
_entity_poly.entity_id
_entity_poly.type
_entity_poly.pdbx_seq_one_letter_code
_entity_poly.pdbx_strand_id
1 'polypeptide(L)'
;DRLQAPATQEPLFLGAYFVCAALSIPLWLRAVGRFGLARTWLMGMLLAVAVFAWTALLGSGDALAFAVVCALSGVALGTDLTLPSALLAGVIAYEGDSGQHEGAYFGWWNFATKLNLALAAGLALPLLALLGYTPGTRSEAGLQTLSLAYAVLPCLLKLAAAAALYLLVVRRTPGSAAFQA
;
A
#
# COMPACT_ATOMS: atom_id res chain seq x y z
N ASP A 1 18.40 -10.58 0.84
CA ASP A 1 18.95 -11.81 0.22
C ASP A 1 19.21 -11.64 -1.29
N ARG A 2 18.25 -11.14 -2.10
CA ARG A 2 18.41 -11.02 -3.57
C ARG A 2 19.38 -9.91 -3.99
N LEU A 3 19.36 -8.78 -3.30
CA LEU A 3 20.19 -7.60 -3.59
C LEU A 3 21.65 -7.76 -3.10
N GLN A 4 21.93 -8.67 -2.18
CA GLN A 4 23.22 -8.85 -1.51
C GLN A 4 23.79 -7.55 -0.90
N ALA A 5 22.90 -6.61 -0.56
CA ALA A 5 23.27 -5.35 0.06
C ALA A 5 23.79 -5.59 1.49
N PRO A 6 24.80 -4.84 1.95
CA PRO A 6 25.27 -4.93 3.33
C PRO A 6 24.13 -4.57 4.31
N ALA A 7 24.04 -5.30 5.44
CA ALA A 7 23.01 -5.07 6.46
C ALA A 7 23.02 -3.63 7.01
N THR A 8 24.15 -2.93 6.90
CA THR A 8 24.28 -1.52 7.27
C THR A 8 23.43 -0.55 6.43
N GLN A 9 22.97 -0.97 5.25
CA GLN A 9 22.12 -0.16 4.36
C GLN A 9 20.62 -0.35 4.62
N GLU A 10 20.19 -1.38 5.33
CA GLU A 10 18.78 -1.63 5.63
C GLU A 10 18.11 -0.46 6.36
N PRO A 11 18.73 0.15 7.41
CA PRO A 11 18.12 1.31 8.06
C PRO A 11 17.98 2.53 7.16
N LEU A 12 18.88 2.69 6.16
CA LEU A 12 18.82 3.79 5.20
C LEU A 12 17.62 3.62 4.26
N PHE A 13 17.38 2.41 3.76
CA PHE A 13 16.23 2.12 2.90
C PHE A 13 14.90 2.32 3.63
N LEU A 14 14.83 1.84 4.87
CA LEU A 14 13.65 2.02 5.71
C LEU A 14 13.44 3.49 6.10
N GLY A 15 14.53 4.20 6.41
CA GLY A 15 14.50 5.64 6.68
C GLY A 15 13.98 6.44 5.46
N ALA A 16 14.54 6.18 4.28
CA ALA A 16 14.10 6.81 3.04
C ALA A 16 12.60 6.56 2.77
N TYR A 17 12.12 5.34 2.99
CA TYR A 17 10.73 4.96 2.84
C TYR A 17 9.80 5.81 3.73
N PHE A 18 10.07 5.90 5.04
CA PHE A 18 9.22 6.66 5.97
C PHE A 18 9.35 8.18 5.80
N VAL A 19 10.56 8.68 5.53
CA VAL A 19 10.78 10.11 5.27
C VAL A 19 10.05 10.55 4.01
N CYS A 20 10.15 9.77 2.92
CA CYS A 20 9.42 10.08 1.70
C CYS A 20 7.90 9.97 1.89
N ALA A 21 7.41 9.03 2.71
CA ALA A 21 6.00 8.97 3.05
C ALA A 21 5.52 10.26 3.73
N ALA A 22 6.24 10.72 4.75
CA ALA A 22 5.90 11.96 5.46
C ALA A 22 5.98 13.19 4.56
N LEU A 23 7.04 13.33 3.78
CA LEU A 23 7.26 14.45 2.87
C LEU A 23 6.26 14.48 1.70
N SER A 24 5.68 13.35 1.34
CA SER A 24 4.69 13.26 0.27
C SER A 24 3.30 13.74 0.67
N ILE A 25 2.98 13.82 1.96
CA ILE A 25 1.65 14.22 2.45
C ILE A 25 1.19 15.58 1.86
N PRO A 26 1.98 16.66 1.89
CA PRO A 26 1.56 17.93 1.30
C PRO A 26 1.29 17.84 -0.22
N LEU A 27 2.00 16.98 -0.94
CA LEU A 27 1.78 16.73 -2.35
C LEU A 27 0.41 16.09 -2.57
N TRP A 28 0.11 15.05 -1.78
CA TRP A 28 -1.16 14.35 -1.86
C TRP A 28 -2.35 15.21 -1.45
N LEU A 29 -2.20 16.10 -0.45
CA LEU A 29 -3.24 17.06 -0.08
C LEU A 29 -3.56 18.02 -1.23
N ARG A 30 -2.55 18.48 -1.99
CA ARG A 30 -2.78 19.28 -3.20
C ARG A 30 -3.50 18.46 -4.30
N ALA A 31 -3.14 17.20 -4.46
CA ALA A 31 -3.80 16.32 -5.41
C ALA A 31 -5.27 16.07 -5.02
N VAL A 32 -5.56 15.91 -3.72
CA VAL A 32 -6.94 15.79 -3.20
C VAL A 32 -7.76 17.03 -3.55
N GLY A 33 -7.22 18.23 -3.35
CA GLY A 33 -7.92 19.48 -3.70
C GLY A 33 -8.24 19.61 -5.19
N ARG A 34 -7.54 18.85 -6.07
CA ARG A 34 -7.75 18.90 -7.53
C ARG A 34 -8.58 17.73 -8.06
N PHE A 35 -8.39 16.54 -7.54
CA PHE A 35 -8.96 15.30 -8.07
C PHE A 35 -9.98 14.63 -7.14
N GLY A 36 -10.04 15.07 -5.87
CA GLY A 36 -10.83 14.46 -4.79
C GLY A 36 -10.14 13.26 -4.14
N LEU A 37 -10.66 12.86 -2.98
CA LEU A 37 -10.08 11.81 -2.12
C LEU A 37 -9.94 10.46 -2.83
N ALA A 38 -11.04 9.95 -3.41
CA ALA A 38 -11.08 8.61 -3.99
C ALA A 38 -10.15 8.46 -5.20
N ARG A 39 -10.11 9.47 -6.10
CA ARG A 39 -9.22 9.44 -7.27
C ARG A 39 -7.76 9.57 -6.88
N THR A 40 -7.45 10.41 -5.90
CA THR A 40 -6.08 10.58 -5.40
C THR A 40 -5.59 9.29 -4.76
N TRP A 41 -6.44 8.60 -3.99
CA TRP A 41 -6.07 7.31 -3.42
C TRP A 41 -5.85 6.25 -4.51
N LEU A 42 -6.69 6.21 -5.53
CA LEU A 42 -6.49 5.34 -6.68
C LEU A 42 -5.14 5.59 -7.38
N MET A 43 -4.74 6.87 -7.55
CA MET A 43 -3.43 7.23 -8.11
C MET A 43 -2.28 6.69 -7.24
N GLY A 44 -2.38 6.80 -5.91
CA GLY A 44 -1.40 6.23 -4.98
C GLY A 44 -1.31 4.70 -5.06
N MET A 45 -2.47 4.01 -5.17
CA MET A 45 -2.49 2.55 -5.36
C MET A 45 -1.80 2.13 -6.66
N LEU A 46 -2.07 2.82 -7.77
CA LEU A 46 -1.45 2.53 -9.07
C LEU A 46 0.06 2.82 -9.05
N LEU A 47 0.48 3.91 -8.39
CA LEU A 47 1.90 4.20 -8.16
C LEU A 47 2.57 3.06 -7.38
N ALA A 48 1.95 2.59 -6.29
CA ALA A 48 2.47 1.48 -5.51
C ALA A 48 2.66 0.21 -6.37
N VAL A 49 1.66 -0.15 -7.19
CA VAL A 49 1.74 -1.31 -8.08
C VAL A 49 2.89 -1.15 -9.09
N ALA A 50 3.02 0.02 -9.72
CA ALA A 50 4.08 0.27 -10.71
C ALA A 50 5.48 0.14 -10.08
N VAL A 51 5.66 0.71 -8.88
CA VAL A 51 6.93 0.66 -8.14
C VAL A 51 7.26 -0.77 -7.68
N PHE A 52 6.28 -1.51 -7.16
CA PHE A 52 6.47 -2.91 -6.78
C PHE A 52 6.74 -3.82 -7.98
N ALA A 53 6.08 -3.60 -9.11
CA ALA A 53 6.35 -4.33 -10.35
C ALA A 53 7.80 -4.09 -10.82
N TRP A 54 8.30 -2.85 -10.68
CA TRP A 54 9.70 -2.55 -10.98
C TRP A 54 10.68 -3.31 -10.07
N THR A 55 10.34 -3.50 -8.79
CA THR A 55 11.18 -4.27 -7.85
C THR A 55 11.44 -5.71 -8.35
N ALA A 56 10.50 -6.31 -9.06
CA ALA A 56 10.66 -7.65 -9.61
C ALA A 56 11.78 -7.76 -10.67
N LEU A 57 12.16 -6.64 -11.29
CA LEU A 57 13.20 -6.54 -12.31
C LEU A 57 14.60 -6.28 -11.74
N LEU A 58 14.71 -5.94 -10.45
CA LEU A 58 15.99 -5.63 -9.81
C LEU A 58 16.80 -6.90 -9.52
N GLY A 59 18.10 -6.82 -9.74
CA GLY A 59 19.08 -7.88 -9.51
C GLY A 59 20.08 -7.58 -8.39
N SER A 60 21.11 -8.43 -8.29
CA SER A 60 22.23 -8.23 -7.38
C SER A 60 23.07 -7.02 -7.82
N GLY A 61 23.35 -6.09 -6.90
CA GLY A 61 24.11 -4.87 -7.16
C GLY A 61 23.28 -3.62 -7.41
N ASP A 62 21.94 -3.72 -7.56
CA ASP A 62 21.04 -2.60 -7.86
C ASP A 62 20.61 -1.83 -6.60
N ALA A 63 21.53 -1.62 -5.63
CA ALA A 63 21.21 -0.97 -4.35
C ALA A 63 20.65 0.45 -4.52
N LEU A 64 21.18 1.23 -5.50
CA LEU A 64 20.70 2.58 -5.77
C LEU A 64 19.27 2.55 -6.35
N ALA A 65 19.00 1.67 -7.31
CA ALA A 65 17.67 1.51 -7.87
C ALA A 65 16.66 1.05 -6.81
N PHE A 66 17.09 0.19 -5.89
CA PHE A 66 16.26 -0.21 -4.76
C PHE A 66 15.99 0.94 -3.77
N ALA A 67 16.96 1.83 -3.53
CA ALA A 67 16.74 3.04 -2.73
C ALA A 67 15.65 3.94 -3.36
N VAL A 68 15.66 4.08 -4.69
CA VAL A 68 14.62 4.82 -5.41
C VAL A 68 13.26 4.13 -5.27
N VAL A 69 13.21 2.81 -5.39
CA VAL A 69 12.00 2.03 -5.14
C VAL A 69 11.47 2.25 -3.73
N CYS A 70 12.34 2.24 -2.70
CA CYS A 70 11.95 2.52 -1.32
C CYS A 70 11.36 3.93 -1.18
N ALA A 71 12.01 4.94 -1.77
CA ALA A 71 11.52 6.31 -1.74
C ALA A 71 10.16 6.46 -2.42
N LEU A 72 9.98 5.92 -3.63
CA LEU A 72 8.71 5.97 -4.36
C LEU A 72 7.61 5.15 -3.68
N SER A 73 7.95 4.00 -3.10
CA SER A 73 7.01 3.22 -2.27
C SER A 73 6.56 4.01 -1.05
N GLY A 74 7.48 4.78 -0.43
CA GLY A 74 7.16 5.71 0.65
C GLY A 74 6.17 6.78 0.19
N VAL A 75 6.40 7.39 -0.97
CA VAL A 75 5.45 8.36 -1.55
C VAL A 75 4.06 7.74 -1.71
N ALA A 76 3.96 6.53 -2.25
CA ALA A 76 2.70 5.82 -2.39
C ALA A 76 2.05 5.50 -1.02
N LEU A 77 2.85 5.12 -0.01
CA LEU A 77 2.37 4.87 1.35
C LEU A 77 1.65 6.08 1.95
N GLY A 78 2.11 7.30 1.64
CA GLY A 78 1.48 8.53 2.12
C GLY A 78 -0.01 8.58 1.84
N THR A 79 -0.48 8.07 0.70
CA THR A 79 -1.91 7.98 0.38
C THR A 79 -2.65 6.94 1.22
N ASP A 80 -2.05 5.76 1.41
CA ASP A 80 -2.66 4.66 2.17
C ASP A 80 -2.81 4.99 3.67
N LEU A 81 -1.94 5.84 4.21
CA LEU A 81 -2.01 6.27 5.62
C LEU A 81 -3.07 7.36 5.87
N THR A 82 -3.34 8.21 4.89
CA THR A 82 -4.16 9.41 5.10
C THR A 82 -5.53 9.34 4.45
N LEU A 83 -5.63 8.88 3.22
CA LEU A 83 -6.85 9.01 2.43
C LEU A 83 -7.99 8.05 2.80
N PRO A 84 -7.73 6.79 3.22
CA PRO A 84 -8.82 5.88 3.60
C PRO A 84 -9.64 6.37 4.79
N SER A 85 -8.97 6.87 5.84
CA SER A 85 -9.63 7.42 7.03
C SER A 85 -10.37 8.72 6.72
N ALA A 86 -9.80 9.59 5.86
CA ALA A 86 -10.46 10.80 5.40
C ALA A 86 -11.71 10.47 4.55
N LEU A 87 -11.63 9.46 3.69
CA LEU A 87 -12.76 9.00 2.88
C LEU A 87 -13.89 8.45 3.78
N LEU A 88 -13.54 7.67 4.81
CA LEU A 88 -14.51 7.17 5.80
C LEU A 88 -15.18 8.33 6.54
N ALA A 89 -14.42 9.32 7.00
CA ALA A 89 -14.98 10.50 7.65
C ALA A 89 -15.95 11.26 6.72
N GLY A 90 -15.61 11.39 5.43
CA GLY A 90 -16.49 11.98 4.42
C GLY A 90 -17.80 11.21 4.25
N VAL A 91 -17.77 9.87 4.26
CA VAL A 91 -18.97 9.03 4.20
C VAL A 91 -19.85 9.22 5.44
N ILE A 92 -19.26 9.22 6.64
CA ILE A 92 -19.98 9.44 7.90
C ILE A 92 -20.68 10.80 7.89
N ALA A 93 -20.00 11.84 7.42
CA ALA A 93 -20.58 13.17 7.31
C ALA A 93 -21.73 13.23 6.30
N TYR A 94 -21.60 12.52 5.17
CA TYR A 94 -22.63 12.46 4.14
C TYR A 94 -23.90 11.75 4.61
N GLU A 95 -23.77 10.68 5.39
CA GLU A 95 -24.91 9.93 5.96
C GLU A 95 -25.57 10.66 7.15
N GLY A 96 -24.98 11.76 7.64
CA GLY A 96 -25.51 12.55 8.75
C GLY A 96 -25.19 11.98 10.14
N ASP A 97 -24.29 10.99 10.22
CA ASP A 97 -23.93 10.28 11.47
C ASP A 97 -22.79 10.98 12.23
N SER A 98 -22.36 12.15 11.78
CA SER A 98 -21.30 12.93 12.44
C SER A 98 -21.69 13.31 13.87
N GLY A 99 -20.78 13.05 14.82
CA GLY A 99 -20.96 13.35 16.24
C GLY A 99 -21.80 12.33 17.00
N GLN A 100 -22.40 11.34 16.35
CA GLN A 100 -23.24 10.31 17.01
C GLN A 100 -22.65 8.90 16.91
N HIS A 101 -22.27 8.46 15.71
CA HIS A 101 -21.84 7.08 15.45
C HIS A 101 -20.40 6.93 14.95
N GLU A 102 -19.63 8.01 14.89
CA GLU A 102 -18.23 8.00 14.39
C GLU A 102 -17.38 6.94 15.08
N GLY A 103 -17.52 6.76 16.39
CA GLY A 103 -16.78 5.75 17.15
C GLY A 103 -17.05 4.31 16.68
N ALA A 104 -18.28 4.01 16.27
CA ALA A 104 -18.63 2.69 15.74
C ALA A 104 -17.98 2.46 14.36
N TYR A 105 -18.05 3.45 13.44
CA TYR A 105 -17.44 3.36 12.12
C TYR A 105 -15.93 3.19 12.21
N PHE A 106 -15.24 4.03 12.99
CA PHE A 106 -13.79 3.92 13.18
C PHE A 106 -13.40 2.68 13.98
N GLY A 107 -14.24 2.20 14.88
CA GLY A 107 -14.08 0.93 15.58
C GLY A 107 -14.04 -0.26 14.62
N TRP A 108 -15.02 -0.36 13.73
CA TRP A 108 -15.05 -1.38 12.68
C TRP A 108 -13.89 -1.26 11.69
N TRP A 109 -13.54 -0.03 11.31
CA TRP A 109 -12.37 0.24 10.47
C TRP A 109 -11.07 -0.27 11.10
N ASN A 110 -10.84 0.06 12.37
CA ASN A 110 -9.68 -0.40 13.12
C ASN A 110 -9.66 -1.92 13.28
N PHE A 111 -10.82 -2.52 13.58
CA PHE A 111 -10.95 -3.97 13.67
C PHE A 111 -10.57 -4.64 12.34
N ALA A 112 -11.15 -4.20 11.23
CA ALA A 112 -10.84 -4.74 9.91
C ALA A 112 -9.35 -4.58 9.54
N THR A 113 -8.75 -3.43 9.85
CA THR A 113 -7.33 -3.15 9.61
C THR A 113 -6.43 -4.07 10.42
N LYS A 114 -6.74 -4.27 11.72
CA LYS A 114 -5.98 -5.18 12.60
C LYS A 114 -6.16 -6.64 12.21
N LEU A 115 -7.38 -7.04 11.85
CA LEU A 115 -7.66 -8.38 11.34
C LEU A 115 -6.89 -8.66 10.06
N ASN A 116 -6.87 -7.72 9.10
CA ASN A 116 -6.09 -7.85 7.87
C ASN A 116 -4.59 -8.03 8.16
N LEU A 117 -4.03 -7.25 9.10
CA LEU A 117 -2.63 -7.38 9.50
C LEU A 117 -2.34 -8.75 10.14
N ALA A 118 -3.23 -9.23 11.02
CA ALA A 118 -3.10 -10.54 11.65
C ALA A 118 -3.18 -11.69 10.63
N LEU A 119 -4.12 -11.60 9.68
CA LEU A 119 -4.24 -12.58 8.60
C LEU A 119 -2.99 -12.57 7.69
N ALA A 120 -2.50 -11.39 7.31
CA ALA A 120 -1.30 -11.28 6.50
C ALA A 120 -0.08 -11.89 7.20
N ALA A 121 0.13 -11.60 8.48
CA ALA A 121 1.22 -12.17 9.28
C ALA A 121 1.06 -13.68 9.48
N GLY A 122 -0.16 -14.15 9.78
CA GLY A 122 -0.44 -15.56 10.04
C GLY A 122 -0.42 -16.45 8.81
N LEU A 123 -0.77 -15.92 7.62
CA LEU A 123 -0.86 -16.69 6.39
C LEU A 123 0.42 -16.63 5.54
N ALA A 124 1.27 -15.61 5.71
CA ALA A 124 2.44 -15.41 4.86
C ALA A 124 3.41 -16.60 4.90
N LEU A 125 3.80 -17.05 6.08
CA LEU A 125 4.74 -18.18 6.24
C LEU A 125 4.15 -19.51 5.80
N PRO A 126 2.92 -19.91 6.21
CA PRO A 126 2.28 -21.11 5.70
C PRO A 126 2.13 -21.13 4.17
N LEU A 127 1.76 -20.01 3.57
CA LEU A 127 1.64 -19.90 2.13
C LEU A 127 2.99 -20.10 1.43
N LEU A 128 4.07 -19.51 1.94
CA LEU A 128 5.42 -19.69 1.44
C LEU A 128 5.88 -21.15 1.57
N ALA A 129 5.59 -21.79 2.70
CA ALA A 129 5.91 -23.22 2.91
C ALA A 129 5.17 -24.12 1.92
N LEU A 130 3.88 -23.88 1.65
CA LEU A 130 3.10 -24.58 0.64
C LEU A 130 3.64 -24.39 -0.78
N LEU A 131 4.26 -23.24 -1.06
CA LEU A 131 4.91 -22.94 -2.33
C LEU A 131 6.35 -23.48 -2.43
N GLY A 132 6.78 -24.28 -1.43
CA GLY A 132 8.10 -24.95 -1.42
C GLY A 132 9.25 -24.06 -0.95
N TYR A 133 8.95 -22.91 -0.33
CA TYR A 133 10.00 -22.08 0.27
C TYR A 133 10.28 -22.51 1.70
N THR A 134 11.55 -22.76 2.02
CA THR A 134 12.04 -22.96 3.40
C THR A 134 12.94 -21.79 3.79
N PRO A 135 12.71 -21.16 4.95
CA PRO A 135 13.52 -20.04 5.42
C PRO A 135 15.01 -20.43 5.49
N GLY A 136 15.88 -19.59 4.88
CA GLY A 136 17.32 -19.84 4.86
C GLY A 136 17.84 -20.62 3.65
N THR A 137 16.98 -21.17 2.79
CA THR A 137 17.44 -21.79 1.53
C THR A 137 17.83 -20.74 0.51
N ARG A 138 19.00 -20.94 -0.11
CA ARG A 138 19.52 -20.11 -1.22
C ARG A 138 19.33 -20.78 -2.59
N SER A 139 18.37 -21.71 -2.71
CA SER A 139 18.07 -22.33 -3.99
C SER A 139 17.41 -21.30 -4.93
N GLU A 140 17.77 -21.33 -6.22
CA GLU A 140 17.17 -20.42 -7.21
C GLU A 140 15.65 -20.55 -7.26
N ALA A 141 15.12 -21.76 -7.15
CA ALA A 141 13.67 -22.00 -7.09
C ALA A 141 13.02 -21.35 -5.86
N GLY A 142 13.66 -21.44 -4.68
CA GLY A 142 13.18 -20.78 -3.46
C GLY A 142 13.19 -19.25 -3.56
N LEU A 143 14.24 -18.68 -4.16
CA LEU A 143 14.33 -17.22 -4.39
C LEU A 143 13.31 -16.72 -5.42
N GLN A 144 13.00 -17.49 -6.45
CA GLN A 144 11.94 -17.19 -7.41
C GLN A 144 10.56 -17.22 -6.75
N THR A 145 10.27 -18.25 -5.97
CA THR A 145 9.02 -18.37 -5.18
C THR A 145 8.85 -17.17 -4.24
N LEU A 146 9.92 -16.80 -3.52
CA LEU A 146 9.94 -15.65 -2.64
C LEU A 146 9.63 -14.36 -3.40
N SER A 147 10.28 -14.15 -4.55
CA SER A 147 10.04 -12.97 -5.40
C SER A 147 8.61 -12.90 -5.92
N LEU A 148 8.05 -14.02 -6.36
CA LEU A 148 6.66 -14.11 -6.82
C LEU A 148 5.69 -13.79 -5.68
N ALA A 149 5.88 -14.40 -4.50
CA ALA A 149 5.00 -14.20 -3.37
C ALA A 149 5.06 -12.75 -2.83
N TYR A 150 6.25 -12.14 -2.77
CA TYR A 150 6.44 -10.80 -2.21
C TYR A 150 6.24 -9.65 -3.22
N ALA A 151 6.41 -9.88 -4.51
CA ALA A 151 6.22 -8.83 -5.52
C ALA A 151 4.87 -8.97 -6.26
N VAL A 152 4.50 -10.17 -6.70
CA VAL A 152 3.31 -10.36 -7.55
C VAL A 152 2.03 -10.39 -6.73
N LEU A 153 1.99 -11.14 -5.62
CA LEU A 153 0.77 -11.27 -4.81
C LEU A 153 0.29 -9.93 -4.25
N PRO A 154 1.13 -9.07 -3.64
CA PRO A 154 0.71 -7.74 -3.20
C PRO A 154 0.22 -6.86 -4.35
N CYS A 155 0.85 -6.93 -5.53
CA CYS A 155 0.41 -6.19 -6.71
C CYS A 155 -0.99 -6.61 -7.16
N LEU A 156 -1.27 -7.91 -7.21
CA LEU A 156 -2.60 -8.43 -7.58
C LEU A 156 -3.67 -8.01 -6.58
N LEU A 157 -3.39 -8.14 -5.28
CA LEU A 157 -4.31 -7.70 -4.22
C LEU A 157 -4.55 -6.19 -4.28
N LYS A 158 -3.51 -5.40 -4.51
CA LYS A 158 -3.63 -3.94 -4.64
C LYS A 158 -4.39 -3.55 -5.90
N LEU A 159 -4.20 -4.24 -7.02
CA LEU A 159 -4.99 -4.03 -8.25
C LEU A 159 -6.47 -4.40 -8.04
N ALA A 160 -6.75 -5.50 -7.36
CA ALA A 160 -8.13 -5.87 -7.01
C ALA A 160 -8.78 -4.80 -6.12
N ALA A 161 -8.06 -4.29 -5.12
CA ALA A 161 -8.54 -3.20 -4.27
C ALA A 161 -8.74 -1.90 -5.06
N ALA A 162 -7.82 -1.54 -5.95
CA ALA A 162 -7.93 -0.38 -6.83
C ALA A 162 -9.13 -0.50 -7.79
N ALA A 163 -9.35 -1.69 -8.36
CA ALA A 163 -10.52 -1.97 -9.19
C ALA A 163 -11.83 -1.86 -8.39
N ALA A 164 -11.86 -2.39 -7.16
CA ALA A 164 -13.02 -2.25 -6.27
C ALA A 164 -13.29 -0.77 -5.93
N LEU A 165 -12.28 0.00 -5.56
CA LEU A 165 -12.40 1.44 -5.31
C LEU A 165 -12.94 2.18 -6.54
N TYR A 166 -12.39 1.88 -7.72
CA TYR A 166 -12.84 2.50 -8.96
C TYR A 166 -14.29 2.17 -9.28
N LEU A 167 -14.68 0.90 -9.24
CA LEU A 167 -16.02 0.45 -9.64
C LEU A 167 -17.10 0.84 -8.63
N LEU A 168 -16.80 0.77 -7.34
CA LEU A 168 -17.78 0.99 -6.27
C LEU A 168 -17.90 2.45 -5.88
N VAL A 169 -16.80 3.20 -5.93
CA VAL A 169 -16.75 4.59 -5.46
C VAL A 169 -16.59 5.57 -6.62
N VAL A 170 -15.47 5.51 -7.35
CA VAL A 170 -15.13 6.54 -8.35
C VAL A 170 -16.14 6.59 -9.50
N ARG A 171 -16.60 5.43 -9.98
CA ARG A 171 -17.54 5.35 -11.09
C ARG A 171 -18.98 5.69 -10.70
N ARG A 172 -19.39 5.37 -9.47
CA ARG A 172 -20.77 5.55 -9.01
C ARG A 172 -21.07 6.93 -8.47
N THR A 173 -20.05 7.70 -8.11
CA THR A 173 -20.18 9.05 -7.53
C THR A 173 -19.50 10.14 -8.38
N PRO A 174 -19.89 10.33 -9.65
CA PRO A 174 -19.38 11.43 -10.44
C PRO A 174 -20.01 12.73 -9.92
N GLY A 175 -19.31 13.43 -9.01
CA GLY A 175 -19.70 14.78 -8.56
C GLY A 175 -20.36 14.86 -7.18
N SER A 176 -20.39 13.81 -6.37
CA SER A 176 -20.89 13.91 -4.99
C SER A 176 -19.89 14.64 -4.10
N ALA A 177 -20.35 15.69 -3.41
CA ALA A 177 -19.52 16.53 -2.53
C ALA A 177 -18.80 15.76 -1.42
N ALA A 178 -19.36 14.64 -0.96
CA ALA A 178 -18.77 13.76 0.06
C ALA A 178 -17.40 13.19 -0.29
N PHE A 179 -17.03 13.16 -1.58
CA PHE A 179 -15.77 12.58 -2.07
C PHE A 179 -14.83 13.63 -2.69
N GLN A 180 -15.22 14.92 -2.62
CA GLN A 180 -14.44 16.05 -3.15
C GLN A 180 -13.80 16.90 -2.05
N ALA A 181 -14.23 16.76 -0.82
CA ALA A 181 -13.77 17.59 0.31
C ALA A 181 -12.41 17.14 0.85
#